data_49c7a7ed0c1221eddc92c8ea7916b5dd
#
_entry.id   49c7a7ed0c1221eddc92c8ea7916b5dd
#
_cell.length_a   1.000
_cell.length_b   1.000
_cell.length_c   1.000
_cell.angle_alpha   90.00
_cell.angle_beta   90.00
_cell.angle_gamma   90.00
#
_symmetry.space_group_name_H-M   'P 1'
#
loop_
_entity.id
_entity.type
_entity.pdbx_description
1 polymer ?
#
loop_
_entity_poly.entity_id
_entity_poly.type
_entity_poly.pdbx_seq_one_letter_code
_entity_poly.pdbx_strand_id
1 'polypeptide(L)'
;LLDALTRKQVDLFTFIERSFLGASKGKELGLFSNLETIGLLHMKCFDEWFKSITHRARQLTRKGQRMGLKVGVVDINEDFLKSAFRIYNETPIRQGRKYSGFGLNMTDLRNKFSKMDDSEVIGAYFNNELIGLMWVGYGDRVATVNSFLSLISCRDKYYPNYALLAETVKRSCEKGYKFLTYGNMGYNPGL
;
A
#
# COMPACT_ATOMS: atom_id res chain seq x y z
N LEU A 1 21.92 -19.37 -8.21
CA LEU A 1 20.59 -19.42 -7.61
C LEU A 1 19.97 -20.82 -7.74
N LEU A 2 19.81 -21.34 -8.98
CA LEU A 2 19.19 -22.66 -9.23
C LEU A 2 19.91 -23.78 -8.48
N ASP A 3 21.24 -23.82 -8.51
CA ASP A 3 22.05 -24.80 -7.76
C ASP A 3 21.82 -24.73 -6.25
N ALA A 4 21.65 -23.51 -5.71
CA ALA A 4 21.40 -23.32 -4.28
C ALA A 4 20.00 -23.81 -3.88
N LEU A 5 19.01 -23.64 -4.75
CA LEU A 5 17.64 -24.12 -4.53
C LEU A 5 17.58 -25.64 -4.60
N THR A 6 18.27 -26.25 -5.59
CA THR A 6 18.36 -27.71 -5.72
C THR A 6 19.03 -28.34 -4.50
N ARG A 7 20.16 -27.78 -4.02
CA ARG A 7 20.83 -28.27 -2.81
C ARG A 7 19.98 -28.22 -1.55
N LYS A 8 19.01 -27.29 -1.50
CA LYS A 8 18.09 -27.12 -0.36
C LYS A 8 16.77 -27.89 -0.53
N GLN A 9 16.64 -28.71 -1.57
CA GLN A 9 15.43 -29.46 -1.88
C GLN A 9 14.17 -28.59 -1.91
N VAL A 10 14.25 -27.46 -2.62
CA VAL A 10 13.13 -26.54 -2.77
C VAL A 10 12.24 -27.02 -3.92
N ASP A 11 10.99 -27.39 -3.62
CA ASP A 11 10.02 -27.88 -4.61
C ASP A 11 9.43 -26.77 -5.48
N LEU A 12 9.28 -25.57 -4.91
CA LEU A 12 8.70 -24.41 -5.61
C LEU A 12 9.42 -23.14 -5.18
N PHE A 13 9.86 -22.36 -6.14
CA PHE A 13 10.40 -21.03 -5.93
C PHE A 13 9.68 -20.02 -6.82
N THR A 14 9.14 -18.96 -6.21
CA THR A 14 8.46 -17.89 -6.91
C THR A 14 9.01 -16.53 -6.50
N PHE A 15 9.07 -15.60 -7.44
CA PHE A 15 9.43 -14.20 -7.18
C PHE A 15 8.68 -13.27 -8.13
N ILE A 16 8.56 -12.01 -7.73
CA ILE A 16 7.96 -10.96 -8.56
C ILE A 16 9.09 -10.13 -9.16
N GLU A 17 9.09 -10.01 -10.47
CA GLU A 17 10.00 -9.17 -11.21
C GLU A 17 9.28 -7.97 -11.84
N ARG A 18 9.87 -6.78 -11.71
CA ARG A 18 9.31 -5.55 -12.28
C ARG A 18 9.98 -5.25 -13.63
N SER A 19 9.50 -5.92 -14.69
CA SER A 19 10.07 -5.82 -16.04
C SER A 19 10.04 -4.41 -16.65
N PHE A 20 9.15 -3.54 -16.18
CA PHE A 20 9.11 -2.14 -16.62
C PHE A 20 10.33 -1.30 -16.18
N LEU A 21 11.16 -1.82 -15.28
CA LEU A 21 12.41 -1.19 -14.82
C LEU A 21 13.67 -1.68 -15.55
N GLY A 22 13.54 -2.66 -16.43
CA GLY A 22 14.67 -3.22 -17.17
C GLY A 22 14.42 -4.62 -17.76
N ALA A 23 15.50 -5.28 -18.20
CA ALA A 23 15.42 -6.63 -18.75
C ALA A 23 14.97 -7.68 -17.72
N SER A 24 14.19 -8.65 -18.17
CA SER A 24 13.69 -9.73 -17.31
C SER A 24 14.79 -10.75 -17.03
N LYS A 25 15.24 -10.83 -15.78
CA LYS A 25 16.20 -11.84 -15.31
C LYS A 25 15.58 -13.24 -15.24
N GLY A 26 14.29 -13.35 -14.95
CA GLY A 26 13.59 -14.63 -14.93
C GLY A 26 13.60 -15.30 -16.30
N LYS A 27 13.45 -14.52 -17.36
CA LYS A 27 13.54 -15.00 -18.76
C LYS A 27 14.93 -15.47 -19.13
N GLU A 28 15.99 -14.76 -18.69
CA GLU A 28 17.39 -15.14 -18.88
C GLU A 28 17.74 -16.46 -18.15
N LEU A 29 17.06 -16.73 -17.03
CA LEU A 29 17.24 -17.96 -16.25
C LEU A 29 16.40 -19.15 -16.76
N GLY A 30 15.61 -18.96 -17.83
CA GLY A 30 14.74 -20.00 -18.38
C GLY A 30 13.58 -20.39 -17.46
N LEU A 31 13.18 -19.52 -16.53
CA LEU A 31 12.10 -19.78 -15.59
C LEU A 31 10.74 -19.54 -16.27
N PHE A 32 9.75 -20.32 -15.85
CA PHE A 32 8.37 -20.06 -16.24
C PHE A 32 7.92 -18.70 -15.66
N SER A 33 7.35 -17.86 -16.51
CA SER A 33 6.87 -16.53 -16.11
C SER A 33 5.42 -16.33 -16.48
N ASN A 34 4.67 -15.73 -15.55
CA ASN A 34 3.32 -15.25 -15.80
C ASN A 34 3.33 -13.72 -15.66
N LEU A 35 2.67 -13.02 -16.59
CA LEU A 35 2.58 -11.57 -16.58
C LEU A 35 1.40 -11.14 -15.71
N GLU A 36 1.68 -10.24 -14.76
CA GLU A 36 0.67 -9.59 -13.95
C GLU A 36 0.61 -8.09 -14.28
N THR A 37 -0.60 -7.56 -14.38
CA THR A 37 -0.81 -6.13 -14.57
C THR A 37 -0.90 -5.44 -13.22
N ILE A 38 -0.05 -4.44 -12.98
CA ILE A 38 -0.05 -3.63 -11.76
C ILE A 38 -0.41 -2.18 -12.09
N GLY A 39 -1.07 -1.51 -11.15
CA GLY A 39 -1.25 -0.07 -11.21
C GLY A 39 0.07 0.65 -10.93
N LEU A 40 0.56 1.43 -11.89
CA LEU A 40 1.79 2.20 -11.77
C LEU A 40 1.48 3.69 -11.88
N LEU A 41 1.83 4.44 -10.86
CA LEU A 41 1.81 5.89 -10.85
C LEU A 41 3.22 6.42 -11.09
N HIS A 42 3.43 7.18 -12.16
CA HIS A 42 4.67 7.94 -12.38
C HIS A 42 4.56 9.30 -11.68
N MET A 43 5.52 9.60 -10.81
CA MET A 43 5.58 10.84 -10.02
C MET A 43 6.84 11.61 -10.38
N LYS A 44 6.72 12.83 -10.86
CA LYS A 44 7.86 13.75 -11.02
C LYS A 44 8.11 14.49 -9.70
N CYS A 45 7.07 15.13 -9.18
CA CYS A 45 7.03 15.73 -7.86
C CYS A 45 5.57 15.78 -7.36
N PHE A 46 5.41 16.02 -6.06
CA PHE A 46 4.08 16.07 -5.44
C PHE A 46 3.17 17.13 -6.08
N ASP A 47 3.67 18.34 -6.31
CA ASP A 47 2.86 19.45 -6.81
C ASP A 47 2.32 19.20 -8.22
N GLU A 48 3.13 18.64 -9.12
CA GLU A 48 2.70 18.27 -10.46
C GLU A 48 1.64 17.15 -10.38
N TRP A 49 1.90 16.13 -9.61
CA TRP A 49 0.92 15.06 -9.41
C TRP A 49 -0.39 15.59 -8.81
N PHE A 50 -0.32 16.41 -7.77
CA PHE A 50 -1.52 16.95 -7.11
C PHE A 50 -2.32 17.86 -8.03
N LYS A 51 -1.67 18.58 -8.95
CA LYS A 51 -2.35 19.34 -10.01
C LYS A 51 -3.00 18.45 -11.06
N SER A 52 -2.40 17.30 -11.37
CA SER A 52 -2.88 16.38 -12.42
C SER A 52 -4.11 15.55 -12.02
N ILE A 53 -4.31 15.27 -10.74
CA ILE A 53 -5.49 14.53 -10.27
C ILE A 53 -6.78 15.34 -10.41
N THR A 54 -7.93 14.66 -10.41
CA THR A 54 -9.22 15.31 -10.61
C THR A 54 -9.49 16.42 -9.60
N HIS A 55 -10.22 17.44 -10.02
CA HIS A 55 -10.64 18.55 -9.14
C HIS A 55 -11.35 18.02 -7.87
N ARG A 56 -12.23 17.02 -8.04
CA ARG A 56 -12.93 16.38 -6.93
C ARG A 56 -11.97 15.74 -5.92
N ALA A 57 -10.94 15.02 -6.40
CA ALA A 57 -9.95 14.39 -5.50
C ALA A 57 -9.18 15.45 -4.69
N ARG A 58 -8.74 16.55 -5.35
CA ARG A 58 -8.10 17.68 -4.64
C ARG A 58 -9.02 18.31 -3.59
N GLN A 59 -10.29 18.51 -3.94
CA GLN A 59 -11.29 19.08 -3.00
C GLN A 59 -11.49 18.18 -1.79
N LEU A 60 -11.63 16.85 -1.98
CA LEU A 60 -11.86 15.90 -0.89
C LEU A 60 -10.64 15.79 0.02
N THR A 61 -9.41 15.80 -0.54
CA THR A 61 -8.17 15.87 0.25
C THR A 61 -8.16 17.10 1.15
N ARG A 62 -8.40 18.29 0.58
CA ARG A 62 -8.43 19.55 1.34
C ARG A 62 -9.60 19.60 2.33
N LYS A 63 -10.75 18.99 2.00
CA LYS A 63 -11.91 18.93 2.89
C LYS A 63 -11.59 18.11 4.13
N GLY A 64 -11.00 16.93 3.98
CA GLY A 64 -10.58 16.12 5.12
C GLY A 64 -9.64 16.89 6.05
N GLN A 65 -8.62 17.56 5.50
CA GLN A 65 -7.69 18.38 6.29
C GLN A 65 -8.41 19.52 7.04
N ARG A 66 -9.31 20.26 6.38
CA ARG A 66 -10.09 21.34 7.02
C ARG A 66 -11.01 20.82 8.12
N MET A 67 -11.47 19.60 8.05
CA MET A 67 -12.28 18.95 9.08
C MET A 67 -11.44 18.46 10.28
N GLY A 68 -10.12 18.65 10.26
CA GLY A 68 -9.23 18.25 11.35
C GLY A 68 -8.56 16.88 11.16
N LEU A 69 -8.66 16.27 9.96
CA LEU A 69 -7.93 15.05 9.66
C LEU A 69 -6.42 15.33 9.65
N LYS A 70 -5.69 14.63 10.47
CA LYS A 70 -4.22 14.67 10.54
C LYS A 70 -3.66 13.42 9.88
N VAL A 71 -2.64 13.58 9.02
CA VAL A 71 -2.01 12.46 8.32
C VAL A 71 -0.51 12.57 8.46
N GLY A 72 0.16 11.46 8.76
CA GLY A 72 1.60 11.40 8.92
C GLY A 72 2.10 10.00 9.20
N VAL A 73 3.42 9.87 9.33
CA VAL A 73 4.07 8.59 9.69
C VAL A 73 3.70 8.22 11.12
N VAL A 74 3.52 6.92 11.33
CA VAL A 74 3.11 6.34 12.60
C VAL A 74 4.19 5.43 13.14
N ASP A 75 4.49 5.57 14.43
CA ASP A 75 5.30 4.61 15.15
C ASP A 75 4.50 3.34 15.44
N ILE A 76 5.10 2.19 15.14
CA ILE A 76 4.47 0.89 15.39
C ILE A 76 4.59 0.54 16.87
N ASN A 77 3.59 0.92 17.62
CA ASN A 77 3.46 0.63 19.05
C ASN A 77 2.14 -0.11 19.34
N GLU A 78 1.90 -0.46 20.61
CA GLU A 78 0.70 -1.19 21.02
C GLU A 78 -0.60 -0.44 20.72
N ASP A 79 -0.63 0.88 20.82
CA ASP A 79 -1.82 1.67 20.55
C ASP A 79 -2.13 1.73 19.05
N PHE A 80 -1.08 1.82 18.22
CA PHE A 80 -1.21 1.63 16.78
C PHE A 80 -1.77 0.24 16.47
N LEU A 81 -1.21 -0.82 17.04
CA LEU A 81 -1.63 -2.20 16.76
C LEU A 81 -3.10 -2.43 17.14
N LYS A 82 -3.57 -1.91 18.28
CA LYS A 82 -4.99 -1.97 18.69
C LYS A 82 -5.89 -1.25 17.67
N SER A 83 -5.46 -0.08 17.21
CA SER A 83 -6.21 0.71 16.22
C SER A 83 -6.22 0.03 14.85
N ALA A 84 -5.08 -0.50 14.42
CA ALA A 84 -4.96 -1.28 13.19
C ALA A 84 -5.83 -2.55 13.26
N PHE A 85 -5.84 -3.26 14.38
CA PHE A 85 -6.73 -4.41 14.60
C PHE A 85 -8.20 -4.06 14.35
N ARG A 86 -8.65 -2.92 14.88
CA ARG A 86 -10.02 -2.43 14.63
C ARG A 86 -10.29 -2.18 13.15
N ILE A 87 -9.33 -1.54 12.44
CA ILE A 87 -9.48 -1.25 11.01
C ILE A 87 -9.50 -2.54 10.19
N TYR A 88 -8.60 -3.50 10.46
CA TYR A 88 -8.55 -4.78 9.74
C TYR A 88 -9.81 -5.61 9.93
N ASN A 89 -10.37 -5.59 11.13
CA ASN A 89 -11.50 -6.43 11.55
C ASN A 89 -12.87 -5.72 11.54
N GLU A 90 -12.98 -4.53 10.93
CA GLU A 90 -14.25 -3.80 10.87
C GLU A 90 -15.33 -4.57 10.06
N THR A 91 -14.92 -5.25 8.98
CA THR A 91 -15.86 -5.98 8.13
C THR A 91 -15.18 -7.08 7.32
N PRO A 92 -15.86 -8.24 7.14
CA PRO A 92 -15.33 -9.32 6.31
C PRO A 92 -15.41 -9.04 4.81
N ILE A 93 -16.19 -8.03 4.39
CA ILE A 93 -16.38 -7.70 2.98
C ILE A 93 -15.93 -6.25 2.75
N ARG A 94 -15.01 -6.06 1.80
CA ARG A 94 -14.56 -4.74 1.33
C ARG A 94 -14.68 -4.68 -0.19
N GLN A 95 -15.22 -3.58 -0.70
CA GLN A 95 -15.43 -3.38 -2.15
C GLN A 95 -16.17 -4.54 -2.82
N GLY A 96 -17.19 -5.10 -2.15
CA GLY A 96 -17.99 -6.23 -2.66
C GLY A 96 -17.27 -7.59 -2.67
N ARG A 97 -16.06 -7.69 -2.13
CA ARG A 97 -15.27 -8.93 -2.10
C ARG A 97 -14.89 -9.32 -0.67
N LYS A 98 -14.72 -10.63 -0.44
CA LYS A 98 -14.19 -11.14 0.82
C LYS A 98 -12.80 -10.54 1.08
N TYR A 99 -12.64 -9.93 2.24
CA TYR A 99 -11.39 -9.29 2.63
C TYR A 99 -10.47 -10.30 3.32
N SER A 100 -9.34 -10.61 2.70
CA SER A 100 -8.39 -11.62 3.20
C SER A 100 -7.68 -11.22 4.51
N GLY A 101 -7.67 -9.94 4.85
CA GLY A 101 -7.11 -9.46 6.11
C GLY A 101 -8.09 -9.45 7.28
N PHE A 102 -9.36 -9.85 7.06
CA PHE A 102 -10.32 -9.98 8.14
C PHE A 102 -10.06 -11.24 8.97
N GLY A 103 -10.15 -11.14 10.29
CA GLY A 103 -9.90 -12.24 11.21
C GLY A 103 -8.44 -12.35 11.68
N LEU A 104 -7.56 -11.46 11.25
CA LEU A 104 -6.19 -11.38 11.79
C LEU A 104 -6.25 -11.08 13.29
N ASN A 105 -5.53 -11.86 14.08
CA ASN A 105 -5.36 -11.60 15.50
C ASN A 105 -4.20 -10.62 15.77
N MET A 106 -4.02 -10.23 17.03
CA MET A 106 -2.97 -9.27 17.42
C MET A 106 -1.55 -9.78 17.13
N THR A 107 -1.33 -11.10 17.28
CA THR A 107 -0.04 -11.73 16.98
C THR A 107 0.28 -11.66 15.48
N ASP A 108 -0.72 -11.95 14.64
CA ASP A 108 -0.59 -11.84 13.18
C ASP A 108 -0.25 -10.42 12.76
N LEU A 109 -0.90 -9.42 13.36
CA LEU A 109 -0.62 -8.01 13.09
C LEU A 109 0.79 -7.60 13.54
N ARG A 110 1.23 -8.03 14.73
CA ARG A 110 2.62 -7.80 15.17
C ARG A 110 3.61 -8.41 14.18
N ASN A 111 3.42 -9.66 13.81
CA ASN A 111 4.29 -10.36 12.85
C ASN A 111 4.26 -9.69 11.47
N LYS A 112 3.10 -9.16 11.05
CA LYS A 112 2.97 -8.42 9.79
C LYS A 112 3.78 -7.13 9.81
N PHE A 113 3.69 -6.35 10.87
CA PHE A 113 4.36 -5.06 10.98
C PHE A 113 5.81 -5.15 11.49
N SER A 114 6.25 -6.26 12.09
CA SER A 114 7.65 -6.47 12.49
C SER A 114 8.60 -6.73 11.33
N LYS A 115 8.08 -7.17 10.17
CA LYS A 115 8.86 -7.46 8.95
C LYS A 115 8.94 -6.26 8.01
N MET A 116 9.10 -5.08 8.57
CA MET A 116 8.99 -3.81 7.84
C MET A 116 10.35 -3.18 7.55
N ASP A 117 11.29 -3.95 6.97
CA ASP A 117 12.52 -3.38 6.45
C ASP A 117 12.18 -2.40 5.30
N ASP A 118 12.83 -1.24 5.28
CA ASP A 118 12.63 -0.20 4.27
C ASP A 118 11.15 0.13 3.98
N SER A 119 10.36 0.33 5.03
CA SER A 119 8.95 0.69 4.86
C SER A 119 8.45 1.66 5.93
N GLU A 120 7.30 2.29 5.68
CA GLU A 120 6.63 3.20 6.60
C GLU A 120 5.14 2.89 6.66
N VAL A 121 4.53 3.14 7.81
CA VAL A 121 3.07 3.27 7.91
C VAL A 121 2.70 4.74 8.00
N ILE A 122 1.78 5.14 7.14
CA ILE A 122 1.16 6.46 7.17
C ILE A 122 -0.24 6.28 7.75
N GLY A 123 -0.52 6.98 8.84
CA GLY A 123 -1.81 6.95 9.53
C GLY A 123 -2.64 8.20 9.27
N ALA A 124 -3.94 8.04 9.17
CA ALA A 124 -4.92 9.12 9.15
C ALA A 124 -5.68 9.13 10.48
N TYR A 125 -5.57 10.25 11.21
CA TYR A 125 -6.15 10.44 12.53
C TYR A 125 -7.25 11.49 12.51
N PHE A 126 -8.34 11.19 13.17
CA PHE A 126 -9.41 12.14 13.46
C PHE A 126 -9.75 12.08 14.96
N ASN A 127 -9.71 13.22 15.65
CA ASN A 127 -9.87 13.30 17.12
C ASN A 127 -8.96 12.31 17.88
N ASN A 128 -7.72 12.22 17.48
CA ASN A 128 -6.70 11.29 18.00
C ASN A 128 -6.99 9.79 17.78
N GLU A 129 -8.02 9.44 17.05
CA GLU A 129 -8.28 8.06 16.65
C GLU A 129 -7.71 7.77 15.26
N LEU A 130 -7.00 6.67 15.11
CA LEU A 130 -6.57 6.16 13.81
C LEU A 130 -7.79 5.63 13.05
N ILE A 131 -8.15 6.29 11.95
CA ILE A 131 -9.30 5.93 11.11
C ILE A 131 -8.91 5.38 9.74
N GLY A 132 -7.62 5.37 9.42
CA GLY A 132 -7.08 4.79 8.20
C GLY A 132 -5.58 4.66 8.26
N LEU A 133 -5.05 3.74 7.48
CA LEU A 133 -3.62 3.50 7.36
C LEU A 133 -3.22 3.12 5.93
N MET A 134 -2.00 3.46 5.57
CA MET A 134 -1.34 3.01 4.35
C MET A 134 0.06 2.54 4.71
N TRP A 135 0.37 1.28 4.41
CA TRP A 135 1.71 0.73 4.56
C TRP A 135 2.42 0.76 3.23
N VAL A 136 3.57 1.42 3.18
CA VAL A 136 4.35 1.65 1.97
C VAL A 136 5.74 1.06 2.16
N GLY A 137 6.12 0.13 1.29
CA GLY A 137 7.48 -0.38 1.18
C GLY A 137 8.27 0.43 0.16
N TYR A 138 9.55 0.61 0.42
CA TYR A 138 10.48 1.34 -0.42
C TYR A 138 11.56 0.39 -0.92
N GLY A 139 11.59 0.12 -2.20
CA GLY A 139 12.59 -0.75 -2.80
C GLY A 139 13.12 -0.18 -4.10
N ASP A 140 14.42 -0.29 -4.31
CA ASP A 140 15.16 0.12 -5.51
C ASP A 140 14.70 1.47 -6.11
N ARG A 141 13.71 1.48 -7.02
CA ARG A 141 13.19 2.70 -7.66
C ARG A 141 11.68 2.90 -7.46
N VAL A 142 11.04 2.04 -6.71
CA VAL A 142 9.58 1.96 -6.63
C VAL A 142 9.12 1.94 -5.18
N ALA A 143 8.23 2.87 -4.84
CA ALA A 143 7.43 2.77 -3.64
C ALA A 143 6.23 1.83 -3.91
N THR A 144 5.94 0.93 -2.99
CA THR A 144 4.89 -0.09 -3.15
C THR A 144 3.89 0.01 -2.01
N VAL A 145 2.62 0.18 -2.34
CA VAL A 145 1.54 0.14 -1.34
C VAL A 145 1.22 -1.31 -1.00
N ASN A 146 1.60 -1.74 0.20
CA ASN A 146 1.37 -3.09 0.72
C ASN A 146 0.00 -3.25 1.39
N SER A 147 -0.49 -2.18 2.01
CA SER A 147 -1.84 -2.13 2.61
C SER A 147 -2.40 -0.72 2.51
N PHE A 148 -3.68 -0.61 2.19
CA PHE A 148 -4.41 0.65 2.13
C PHE A 148 -5.82 0.44 2.67
N LEU A 149 -6.04 0.86 3.91
CA LEU A 149 -7.25 0.59 4.65
C LEU A 149 -7.76 1.83 5.37
N SER A 150 -9.06 1.95 5.46
CA SER A 150 -9.73 2.90 6.34
C SER A 150 -10.99 2.28 6.93
N LEU A 151 -11.46 2.81 8.04
CA LEU A 151 -12.78 2.50 8.55
C LEU A 151 -13.83 2.90 7.51
N ILE A 152 -14.71 1.99 7.16
CA ILE A 152 -15.79 2.21 6.19
C ILE A 152 -16.74 3.31 6.71
N SER A 153 -17.02 3.27 8.02
CA SER A 153 -17.82 4.28 8.73
C SER A 153 -17.27 5.71 8.64
N CYS A 154 -15.96 5.84 8.41
CA CYS A 154 -15.26 7.13 8.33
C CYS A 154 -14.94 7.57 6.90
N ARG A 155 -14.96 6.63 5.93
CA ARG A 155 -14.45 6.82 4.57
C ARG A 155 -15.10 7.99 3.84
N ASP A 156 -16.41 8.03 3.83
CA ASP A 156 -17.18 9.02 3.06
C ASP A 156 -17.49 10.30 3.86
N LYS A 157 -17.16 10.29 5.16
CA LYS A 157 -17.35 11.43 6.06
C LYS A 157 -16.07 12.29 6.15
N TYR A 158 -14.91 11.66 6.35
CA TYR A 158 -13.65 12.35 6.62
C TYR A 158 -12.63 12.22 5.47
N TYR A 159 -12.91 11.38 4.47
CA TYR A 159 -12.10 11.20 3.26
C TYR A 159 -10.64 10.77 3.53
N PRO A 160 -10.36 9.86 4.50
CA PRO A 160 -9.01 9.49 4.88
C PRO A 160 -8.21 8.92 3.70
N ASN A 161 -8.84 8.22 2.77
CA ASN A 161 -8.17 7.60 1.63
C ASN A 161 -7.50 8.63 0.71
N TYR A 162 -8.15 9.76 0.47
CA TYR A 162 -7.57 10.83 -0.36
C TYR A 162 -6.37 11.48 0.32
N ALA A 163 -6.46 11.70 1.63
CA ALA A 163 -5.38 12.30 2.40
C ALA A 163 -4.19 11.35 2.58
N LEU A 164 -4.44 10.06 2.83
CA LEU A 164 -3.41 9.02 2.91
C LEU A 164 -2.64 8.90 1.59
N LEU A 165 -3.35 8.83 0.45
CA LEU A 165 -2.70 8.75 -0.85
C LEU A 165 -1.87 10.00 -1.14
N ALA A 166 -2.39 11.19 -0.83
CA ALA A 166 -1.67 12.44 -1.03
C ALA A 166 -0.38 12.50 -0.20
N GLU A 167 -0.44 12.12 1.07
CA GLU A 167 0.75 12.08 1.93
C GLU A 167 1.76 11.01 1.46
N THR A 168 1.28 9.84 1.02
CA THR A 168 2.14 8.79 0.45
C THR A 168 2.90 9.27 -0.78
N VAL A 169 2.22 9.92 -1.72
CA VAL A 169 2.87 10.46 -2.92
C VAL A 169 3.88 11.54 -2.54
N LYS A 170 3.51 12.45 -1.63
CA LYS A 170 4.40 13.51 -1.16
C LYS A 170 5.69 12.92 -0.58
N ARG A 171 5.58 11.99 0.37
CA ARG A 171 6.73 11.33 1.00
C ARG A 171 7.56 10.52 0.04
N SER A 172 6.93 9.80 -0.89
CA SER A 172 7.64 9.05 -1.93
C SER A 172 8.47 9.99 -2.83
N CYS A 173 7.91 11.15 -3.21
CA CYS A 173 8.66 12.17 -3.96
C CYS A 173 9.82 12.77 -3.14
N GLU A 174 9.59 13.09 -1.86
CA GLU A 174 10.62 13.61 -0.94
C GLU A 174 11.79 12.63 -0.76
N LYS A 175 11.50 11.32 -0.78
CA LYS A 175 12.50 10.24 -0.76
C LYS A 175 13.16 9.96 -2.12
N GLY A 176 12.77 10.66 -3.19
CA GLY A 176 13.33 10.53 -4.54
C GLY A 176 12.73 9.40 -5.38
N TYR A 177 11.65 8.76 -4.92
CA TYR A 177 10.98 7.72 -5.70
C TYR A 177 10.16 8.34 -6.84
N LYS A 178 10.33 7.77 -8.04
CA LYS A 178 9.62 8.21 -9.25
C LYS A 178 8.39 7.39 -9.59
N PHE A 179 8.24 6.24 -8.95
CA PHE A 179 7.15 5.32 -9.20
C PHE A 179 6.49 4.88 -7.90
N LEU A 180 5.15 4.83 -7.90
CA LEU A 180 4.34 4.23 -6.85
C LEU A 180 3.47 3.15 -7.46
N THR A 181 3.51 1.94 -6.90
CA THR A 181 2.64 0.84 -7.33
C THR A 181 1.54 0.61 -6.31
N TYR A 182 0.34 0.30 -6.81
CA TYR A 182 -0.81 -0.02 -5.98
C TYR A 182 -1.46 -1.29 -6.47
N GLY A 183 -1.17 -2.38 -5.76
CA GLY A 183 -1.82 -3.68 -5.96
C GLY A 183 -1.71 -4.27 -7.37
N ASN A 184 -2.11 -5.52 -7.49
CA ASN A 184 -2.34 -6.14 -8.79
C ASN A 184 -3.67 -5.62 -9.33
N MET A 185 -3.63 -5.08 -10.52
CA MET A 185 -4.84 -4.85 -11.30
C MET A 185 -5.23 -6.20 -11.92
N GLY A 186 -5.85 -7.07 -11.09
CA GLY A 186 -6.38 -8.33 -11.59
C GLY A 186 -7.27 -8.05 -12.78
N TYR A 187 -7.05 -8.76 -13.86
CA TYR A 187 -7.95 -8.76 -15.01
C TYR A 187 -9.36 -9.09 -14.50
N ASN A 188 -10.22 -8.10 -14.54
CA ASN A 188 -11.62 -8.27 -14.20
C ASN A 188 -12.40 -8.33 -15.53
N PRO A 189 -12.74 -9.53 -16.05
CA PRO A 189 -13.40 -9.69 -17.36
C PRO A 189 -14.82 -9.12 -17.40
N GLY A 190 -15.25 -8.41 -16.35
CA GLY A 190 -16.57 -7.82 -16.20
C GLY A 190 -16.58 -6.29 -16.01
N LEU A 191 -15.48 -5.58 -16.27
CA LEU A 191 -15.45 -4.11 -16.33
C LEU A 191 -15.25 -3.67 -17.77
#